data_e7c01018ec2b06d010b60294aab134ae
#
_entry.id   e7c01018ec2b06d010b60294aab134ae
#
_cell.length_a   1.000
_cell.length_b   1.000
_cell.length_c   1.000
_cell.angle_alpha   90.00
_cell.angle_beta   90.00
_cell.angle_gamma   90.00
#
_symmetry.space_group_name_H-M   'P 1'
#
loop_
_entity.id
_entity.type
_entity.pdbx_description
1 polymer ?
#
loop_
_entity_poly.entity_id
_entity_poly.type
_entity_poly.pdbx_seq_one_letter_code
_entity_poly.pdbx_strand_id
1 'polypeptide(L)'
;HSISGRILKLDILGHDVPTIIRMIEDITGIDSTKIPLDDKETMSLFTSTKALGVTPEEINCPIGSLAIPEFGTKFVRQMLLDTKPTTFAELVRISGLSHGTDVWLNNAQELVKQGTTSLKEVISTRDDIMNYLIFKGLPPKMAFTIMENVRKGKGLKDEHVEIMKENDAPDWYIWSCKQIKYMFPKAHAVAYVMMSYRLAYCKVHYPEAFYATYFTTKAEDFDANLIVKGIDKIKERIDYIESLGNSATAKEKNTLTVLEVALEMYARKIKILPVDIYKSDAKKFKVVGEKTLLPPMIALEGMGENASINVQIEREKGEFISKEDLRKRTKVSKTVIQILTEHGALDNMSDENQLSLF
;
A
#
# COMPACT_ATOMS: atom_id res chain seq x y z
N HIS A 1 8.57 -16.48 -33.27
CA HIS A 1 9.89 -17.09 -33.16
C HIS A 1 9.78 -18.43 -32.44
N SER A 2 10.18 -19.54 -33.10
CA SER A 2 10.17 -20.90 -32.53
C SER A 2 11.07 -21.04 -31.28
N ILE A 3 12.06 -20.19 -31.13
CA ILE A 3 12.99 -20.16 -29.99
C ILE A 3 12.31 -19.57 -28.75
N SER A 4 11.48 -18.53 -28.88
CA SER A 4 10.81 -17.89 -27.74
C SER A 4 9.77 -18.80 -27.06
N GLY A 5 9.24 -19.81 -27.77
CA GLY A 5 8.33 -20.81 -27.19
C GLY A 5 9.03 -21.89 -26.34
N ARG A 6 10.37 -21.93 -26.32
CA ARG A 6 11.16 -22.90 -25.56
C ARG A 6 11.91 -22.32 -24.38
N ILE A 7 11.87 -20.99 -24.21
CA ILE A 7 12.55 -20.26 -23.13
C ILE A 7 11.48 -19.68 -22.22
N LEU A 8 11.53 -20.02 -20.93
CA LEU A 8 10.70 -19.39 -19.92
C LEU A 8 11.32 -18.03 -19.58
N LYS A 9 10.59 -16.96 -19.88
CA LYS A 9 10.93 -15.60 -19.41
C LYS A 9 10.17 -15.35 -18.10
N LEU A 10 10.91 -15.09 -17.02
CA LEU A 10 10.38 -14.66 -15.74
C LEU A 10 10.54 -13.14 -15.63
N ASP A 11 9.47 -12.44 -15.34
CA ASP A 11 9.50 -11.04 -14.95
C ASP A 11 9.55 -11.00 -13.41
N ILE A 12 10.68 -10.51 -12.88
CA ILE A 12 10.87 -10.35 -11.44
C ILE A 12 10.68 -8.87 -11.14
N LEU A 13 9.57 -8.56 -10.45
CA LEU A 13 9.25 -7.20 -10.05
C LEU A 13 9.59 -7.02 -8.56
N GLY A 14 10.40 -6.00 -8.25
CA GLY A 14 10.64 -5.58 -6.87
C GLY A 14 9.37 -5.01 -6.27
N HIS A 15 8.96 -5.51 -5.08
CA HIS A 15 7.73 -5.10 -4.43
C HIS A 15 7.84 -5.23 -2.91
N ASP A 16 7.36 -4.23 -2.15
CA ASP A 16 7.43 -4.21 -0.69
C ASP A 16 6.53 -5.25 -0.01
N VAL A 17 5.44 -5.65 -0.66
CA VAL A 17 4.39 -6.49 -0.05
C VAL A 17 4.90 -7.84 0.47
N PRO A 18 5.70 -8.62 -0.27
CA PRO A 18 6.27 -9.87 0.27
C PRO A 18 7.12 -9.64 1.52
N THR A 19 7.89 -8.54 1.56
CA THR A 19 8.69 -8.15 2.71
C THR A 19 7.81 -7.81 3.92
N ILE A 20 6.73 -7.06 3.72
CA ILE A 20 5.75 -6.74 4.77
C ILE A 20 5.11 -8.02 5.32
N ILE A 21 4.64 -8.91 4.44
CA ILE A 21 4.03 -10.19 4.84
C ILE A 21 5.03 -11.00 5.68
N ARG A 22 6.28 -11.13 5.22
CA ARG A 22 7.31 -11.86 5.96
C ARG A 22 7.57 -11.26 7.34
N MET A 23 7.68 -9.94 7.43
CA MET A 23 7.83 -9.27 8.74
C MET A 23 6.63 -9.50 9.66
N ILE A 24 5.40 -9.51 9.13
CA ILE A 24 4.20 -9.82 9.91
C ILE A 24 4.25 -11.27 10.43
N GLU A 25 4.64 -12.22 9.58
CA GLU A 25 4.83 -13.63 9.99
C GLU A 25 5.86 -13.75 11.11
N ASP A 26 6.97 -13.03 11.01
CA ASP A 26 8.05 -13.04 12.03
C ASP A 26 7.58 -12.43 13.38
N ILE A 27 6.70 -11.42 13.35
CA ILE A 27 6.16 -10.77 14.56
C ILE A 27 5.05 -11.60 15.20
N THR A 28 4.16 -12.18 14.39
CA THR A 28 2.89 -12.77 14.86
C THR A 28 2.89 -14.29 14.92
N GLY A 29 3.79 -14.94 14.19
CA GLY A 29 3.81 -16.40 14.01
C GLY A 29 2.69 -16.92 13.08
N ILE A 30 1.90 -16.03 12.43
CA ILE A 30 0.86 -16.46 11.49
C ILE A 30 1.48 -17.04 10.22
N ASP A 31 0.83 -18.06 9.66
CA ASP A 31 1.10 -18.54 8.31
C ASP A 31 0.18 -17.81 7.33
N SER A 32 0.71 -16.84 6.60
CA SER A 32 -0.08 -16.02 5.67
C SER A 32 -0.72 -16.82 4.55
N THR A 33 -0.20 -18.01 4.23
CA THR A 33 -0.78 -18.89 3.20
C THR A 33 -2.12 -19.49 3.62
N LYS A 34 -2.39 -19.55 4.92
CA LYS A 34 -3.63 -20.08 5.50
C LYS A 34 -4.71 -19.02 5.76
N ILE A 35 -4.43 -17.76 5.46
CA ILE A 35 -5.42 -16.68 5.60
C ILE A 35 -6.60 -16.95 4.64
N PRO A 36 -7.85 -17.00 5.15
CA PRO A 36 -9.02 -17.19 4.33
C PRO A 36 -9.27 -15.95 3.44
N LEU A 37 -9.69 -16.18 2.17
CA LEU A 37 -9.98 -15.10 1.23
C LEU A 37 -11.45 -14.67 1.23
N ASP A 38 -12.22 -15.14 2.20
CA ASP A 38 -13.66 -14.88 2.38
C ASP A 38 -14.01 -14.35 3.77
N ASP A 39 -13.01 -13.89 4.54
CA ASP A 39 -13.22 -13.28 5.85
C ASP A 39 -14.08 -12.03 5.74
N LYS A 40 -15.22 -12.02 6.43
CA LYS A 40 -16.23 -10.95 6.31
C LYS A 40 -15.77 -9.61 6.87
N GLU A 41 -14.99 -9.62 7.95
CA GLU A 41 -14.46 -8.40 8.55
C GLU A 41 -13.44 -7.77 7.62
N THR A 42 -12.51 -8.56 7.08
CA THR A 42 -11.55 -8.12 6.07
C THR A 42 -12.25 -7.57 4.84
N MET A 43 -13.26 -8.27 4.34
CA MET A 43 -14.01 -7.81 3.16
C MET A 43 -14.70 -6.46 3.40
N SER A 44 -15.17 -6.21 4.63
CA SER A 44 -15.83 -4.95 4.99
C SER A 44 -14.91 -3.72 4.91
N LEU A 45 -13.58 -3.88 4.98
CA LEU A 45 -12.60 -2.79 4.82
C LEU A 45 -12.73 -2.05 3.49
N PHE A 46 -13.14 -2.76 2.45
CA PHE A 46 -13.25 -2.21 1.09
C PHE A 46 -14.52 -1.40 0.88
N THR A 47 -15.43 -1.38 1.87
CA THR A 47 -16.71 -0.66 1.77
C THR A 47 -17.05 0.18 3.01
N SER A 48 -16.33 0.01 4.12
CA SER A 48 -16.58 0.74 5.38
C SER A 48 -15.35 0.76 6.28
N THR A 49 -15.44 1.50 7.38
CA THR A 49 -14.41 1.55 8.43
C THR A 49 -14.74 0.66 9.65
N LYS A 50 -15.86 -0.07 9.62
CA LYS A 50 -16.40 -0.81 10.78
C LYS A 50 -15.42 -1.80 11.37
N ALA A 51 -14.73 -2.60 10.54
CA ALA A 51 -13.76 -3.58 11.00
C ALA A 51 -12.53 -2.95 11.70
N LEU A 52 -12.28 -1.66 11.47
CA LEU A 52 -11.22 -0.92 12.15
C LEU A 52 -11.67 -0.36 13.51
N GLY A 53 -12.98 -0.34 13.79
CA GLY A 53 -13.54 0.24 15.01
C GLY A 53 -13.43 1.77 15.07
N VAL A 54 -13.41 2.45 13.92
CA VAL A 54 -13.29 3.90 13.78
C VAL A 54 -14.37 4.45 12.86
N THR A 55 -14.67 5.75 12.98
CA THR A 55 -15.58 6.43 12.05
C THR A 55 -14.82 7.01 10.85
N PRO A 56 -15.52 7.26 9.72
CA PRO A 56 -14.92 7.93 8.58
C PRO A 56 -14.32 9.31 8.92
N GLU A 57 -14.93 10.05 9.82
CA GLU A 57 -14.52 11.40 10.24
C GLU A 57 -13.23 11.36 11.08
N GLU A 58 -13.05 10.31 11.89
CA GLU A 58 -11.82 10.15 12.68
C GLU A 58 -10.58 9.99 11.83
N ILE A 59 -10.73 9.37 10.65
CA ILE A 59 -9.60 9.02 9.76
C ILE A 59 -9.61 9.78 8.42
N ASN A 60 -10.55 10.70 8.21
CA ASN A 60 -10.76 11.42 6.95
C ASN A 60 -10.87 10.48 5.73
N CYS A 61 -11.43 9.29 5.92
CA CYS A 61 -11.56 8.29 4.87
C CYS A 61 -12.84 7.45 5.07
N PRO A 62 -13.71 7.32 4.03
CA PRO A 62 -14.98 6.63 4.16
C PRO A 62 -14.85 5.10 4.26
N ILE A 63 -13.68 4.53 3.95
CA ILE A 63 -13.44 3.09 3.93
C ILE A 63 -12.08 2.75 4.55
N GLY A 64 -11.89 1.50 4.95
CA GLY A 64 -10.71 1.05 5.70
C GLY A 64 -9.51 0.63 4.84
N SER A 65 -9.48 0.92 3.53
CA SER A 65 -8.45 0.41 2.62
C SER A 65 -7.15 1.23 2.57
N LEU A 66 -6.97 2.25 3.43
CA LEU A 66 -5.70 2.97 3.56
C LEU A 66 -4.54 2.00 3.82
N ALA A 67 -3.40 2.24 3.20
CA ALA A 67 -2.19 1.39 3.27
C ALA A 67 -2.35 -0.03 2.72
N ILE A 68 -3.50 -0.39 2.14
CA ILE A 68 -3.65 -1.67 1.45
C ILE A 68 -3.19 -1.49 0.01
N PRO A 69 -2.14 -2.21 -0.44
CA PRO A 69 -1.69 -2.19 -1.82
C PRO A 69 -2.85 -2.44 -2.79
N GLU A 70 -2.80 -1.93 -3.98
CA GLU A 70 -3.87 -1.99 -4.99
C GLU A 70 -5.12 -1.14 -4.67
N PHE A 71 -5.48 -0.96 -3.37
CA PHE A 71 -6.76 -0.41 -2.94
C PHE A 71 -6.66 0.87 -2.11
N GLY A 72 -5.43 1.33 -1.80
CA GLY A 72 -5.21 2.48 -0.90
C GLY A 72 -5.20 3.84 -1.58
N THR A 73 -5.08 3.94 -2.90
CA THR A 73 -5.03 5.23 -3.62
C THR A 73 -6.40 5.91 -3.66
N LYS A 74 -6.43 7.25 -3.70
CA LYS A 74 -7.70 8.02 -3.81
C LYS A 74 -8.55 7.55 -4.99
N PHE A 75 -7.93 7.24 -6.13
CA PHE A 75 -8.61 6.74 -7.33
C PHE A 75 -9.31 5.41 -7.08
N VAL A 76 -8.61 4.42 -6.55
CA VAL A 76 -9.19 3.09 -6.32
C VAL A 76 -10.17 3.09 -5.16
N ARG A 77 -9.94 3.90 -4.11
CA ARG A 77 -10.94 4.11 -3.04
C ARG A 77 -12.27 4.64 -3.59
N GLN A 78 -12.22 5.55 -4.59
CA GLN A 78 -13.45 6.01 -5.26
C GLN A 78 -14.12 4.87 -6.04
N MET A 79 -13.36 4.02 -6.74
CA MET A 79 -13.91 2.84 -7.42
C MET A 79 -14.61 1.90 -6.43
N LEU A 80 -14.01 1.67 -5.26
CA LEU A 80 -14.60 0.85 -4.19
C LEU A 80 -15.93 1.43 -3.68
N LEU A 81 -16.01 2.75 -3.52
CA LEU A 81 -17.24 3.45 -3.13
C LEU A 81 -18.33 3.35 -4.20
N ASP A 82 -17.95 3.49 -5.47
CA ASP A 82 -18.87 3.41 -6.61
C ASP A 82 -19.42 1.99 -6.79
N THR A 83 -18.59 0.96 -6.56
CA THR A 83 -18.90 -0.44 -6.91
C THR A 83 -19.32 -1.31 -5.73
N LYS A 84 -18.94 -0.96 -4.48
CA LYS A 84 -19.26 -1.65 -3.24
C LYS A 84 -19.05 -3.18 -3.31
N PRO A 85 -17.80 -3.65 -3.57
CA PRO A 85 -17.55 -5.07 -3.73
C PRO A 85 -17.85 -5.87 -2.47
N THR A 86 -18.32 -7.10 -2.65
CA THR A 86 -18.70 -8.02 -1.58
C THR A 86 -17.92 -9.33 -1.60
N THR A 87 -17.13 -9.55 -2.64
CA THR A 87 -16.38 -10.81 -2.85
C THR A 87 -14.96 -10.54 -3.31
N PHE A 88 -14.06 -11.51 -3.03
CA PHE A 88 -12.70 -11.50 -3.54
C PHE A 88 -12.64 -11.38 -5.08
N ALA A 89 -13.54 -12.06 -5.79
CA ALA A 89 -13.61 -12.01 -7.25
C ALA A 89 -13.91 -10.60 -7.77
N GLU A 90 -14.74 -9.84 -7.07
CA GLU A 90 -15.02 -8.43 -7.41
C GLU A 90 -13.83 -7.53 -7.15
N LEU A 91 -13.03 -7.78 -6.10
CA LEU A 91 -11.76 -7.07 -5.87
C LEU A 91 -10.76 -7.34 -7.02
N VAL A 92 -10.67 -8.56 -7.51
CA VAL A 92 -9.84 -8.91 -8.68
C VAL A 92 -10.27 -8.11 -9.91
N ARG A 93 -11.60 -7.94 -10.13
CA ARG A 93 -12.11 -7.09 -11.22
C ARG A 93 -11.71 -5.64 -11.05
N ILE A 94 -11.86 -5.08 -9.85
CA ILE A 94 -11.46 -3.69 -9.55
C ILE A 94 -9.96 -3.49 -9.81
N SER A 95 -9.11 -4.43 -9.42
CA SER A 95 -7.67 -4.37 -9.73
C SER A 95 -7.43 -4.38 -11.25
N GLY A 96 -8.10 -5.25 -12.00
CA GLY A 96 -8.02 -5.26 -13.46
C GLY A 96 -8.47 -3.93 -14.10
N LEU A 97 -9.57 -3.37 -13.62
CA LEU A 97 -10.12 -2.09 -14.08
C LEU A 97 -9.20 -0.90 -13.78
N SER A 98 -8.50 -0.91 -12.64
CA SER A 98 -7.66 0.20 -12.20
C SER A 98 -6.30 0.27 -12.89
N HIS A 99 -5.78 -0.86 -13.36
CA HIS A 99 -4.44 -0.97 -13.95
C HIS A 99 -4.41 -0.78 -15.47
N GLY A 100 -5.56 -0.84 -16.14
CA GLY A 100 -5.65 -0.62 -17.58
C GLY A 100 -5.78 0.85 -17.95
N THR A 101 -5.60 1.14 -19.23
CA THR A 101 -5.88 2.46 -19.80
C THR A 101 -7.23 2.43 -20.50
N ASP A 102 -8.13 3.37 -20.15
CA ASP A 102 -9.50 3.46 -20.65
C ASP A 102 -10.30 2.15 -20.45
N VAL A 103 -10.07 1.47 -19.32
CA VAL A 103 -10.84 0.29 -18.92
C VAL A 103 -11.93 0.67 -17.92
N TRP A 104 -11.62 1.51 -16.93
CA TRP A 104 -12.58 2.03 -15.96
C TRP A 104 -13.16 3.37 -16.39
N LEU A 105 -12.35 4.44 -16.43
CA LEU A 105 -12.80 5.77 -16.83
C LEU A 105 -13.22 5.78 -18.29
N ASN A 106 -14.29 6.50 -18.59
CA ASN A 106 -14.88 6.62 -19.93
C ASN A 106 -15.28 5.26 -20.54
N ASN A 107 -15.48 4.23 -19.72
CA ASN A 107 -15.82 2.87 -20.15
C ASN A 107 -16.68 2.16 -19.09
N ALA A 108 -16.11 1.20 -18.35
CA ALA A 108 -16.85 0.38 -17.38
C ALA A 108 -17.56 1.22 -16.33
N GLN A 109 -17.00 2.34 -15.90
CA GLN A 109 -17.63 3.26 -14.94
C GLN A 109 -18.97 3.78 -15.46
N GLU A 110 -19.03 4.17 -16.72
CA GLU A 110 -20.28 4.68 -17.33
C GLU A 110 -21.33 3.59 -17.44
N LEU A 111 -20.92 2.40 -17.91
CA LEU A 111 -21.80 1.24 -18.05
C LEU A 111 -22.44 0.84 -16.72
N VAL A 112 -21.63 0.80 -15.65
CA VAL A 112 -22.11 0.47 -14.29
C VAL A 112 -23.01 1.57 -13.74
N LYS A 113 -22.64 2.85 -13.87
CA LYS A 113 -23.46 3.99 -13.40
C LYS A 113 -24.81 4.10 -14.10
N GLN A 114 -24.86 3.78 -15.38
CA GLN A 114 -26.09 3.80 -16.17
C GLN A 114 -26.96 2.54 -15.95
N GLY A 115 -26.46 1.54 -15.23
CA GLY A 115 -27.16 0.26 -15.04
C GLY A 115 -27.23 -0.61 -16.30
N THR A 116 -26.42 -0.31 -17.33
CA THR A 116 -26.34 -1.10 -18.57
C THR A 116 -25.82 -2.50 -18.28
N THR A 117 -24.86 -2.61 -17.38
CA THR A 117 -24.31 -3.88 -16.91
C THR A 117 -23.76 -3.73 -15.49
N SER A 118 -23.31 -4.82 -14.86
CA SER A 118 -22.84 -4.85 -13.49
C SER A 118 -21.31 -5.01 -13.41
N LEU A 119 -20.73 -4.73 -12.22
CA LEU A 119 -19.30 -5.01 -11.95
C LEU A 119 -18.91 -6.45 -12.30
N LYS A 120 -19.83 -7.41 -12.17
CA LYS A 120 -19.57 -8.83 -12.44
C LYS A 120 -19.40 -9.15 -13.91
N GLU A 121 -19.93 -8.30 -14.79
CA GLU A 121 -20.02 -8.55 -16.24
C GLU A 121 -19.12 -7.64 -17.06
N VAL A 122 -18.76 -6.43 -16.56
CA VAL A 122 -17.86 -5.52 -17.30
C VAL A 122 -16.54 -6.16 -17.64
N ILE A 123 -15.92 -5.74 -18.71
CA ILE A 123 -14.59 -6.17 -19.13
C ILE A 123 -13.57 -5.57 -18.16
N SER A 124 -12.87 -6.41 -17.41
CA SER A 124 -11.87 -5.98 -16.42
C SER A 124 -10.44 -6.41 -16.77
N THR A 125 -10.29 -7.59 -17.38
CA THR A 125 -8.99 -8.15 -17.77
C THR A 125 -9.07 -8.68 -19.20
N ARG A 126 -7.89 -8.84 -19.86
CA ARG A 126 -7.83 -9.39 -21.21
C ARG A 126 -8.46 -10.80 -21.31
N ASP A 127 -8.32 -11.57 -20.25
CA ASP A 127 -8.85 -12.94 -20.19
C ASP A 127 -10.39 -12.95 -20.21
N ASP A 128 -11.04 -11.91 -19.68
CA ASP A 128 -12.50 -11.78 -19.75
C ASP A 128 -12.97 -11.69 -21.20
N ILE A 129 -12.25 -10.96 -22.07
CA ILE A 129 -12.60 -10.86 -23.49
C ILE A 129 -12.51 -12.22 -24.18
N MET A 130 -11.37 -12.88 -24.02
CA MET A 130 -11.14 -14.16 -24.68
C MET A 130 -12.18 -15.22 -24.27
N ASN A 131 -12.38 -15.37 -22.95
CA ASN A 131 -13.27 -16.38 -22.40
C ASN A 131 -14.74 -16.10 -22.74
N TYR A 132 -15.16 -14.81 -22.68
CA TYR A 132 -16.53 -14.42 -23.06
C TYR A 132 -16.82 -14.76 -24.54
N LEU A 133 -15.91 -14.41 -25.43
CA LEU A 133 -16.10 -14.66 -26.87
C LEU A 133 -16.09 -16.18 -27.19
N ILE A 134 -15.24 -16.98 -26.53
CA ILE A 134 -15.27 -18.44 -26.67
C ILE A 134 -16.61 -18.97 -26.15
N PHE A 135 -17.08 -18.50 -25.00
CA PHE A 135 -18.38 -18.90 -24.45
C PHE A 135 -19.54 -18.55 -25.40
N LYS A 136 -19.45 -17.42 -26.11
CA LYS A 136 -20.40 -17.01 -27.14
C LYS A 136 -20.31 -17.83 -28.45
N GLY A 137 -19.36 -18.72 -28.57
CA GLY A 137 -19.23 -19.61 -29.72
C GLY A 137 -18.17 -19.23 -30.76
N LEU A 138 -17.40 -18.15 -30.52
CA LEU A 138 -16.32 -17.80 -31.42
C LEU A 138 -15.19 -18.84 -31.39
N PRO A 139 -14.57 -19.13 -32.53
CA PRO A 139 -13.38 -19.98 -32.58
C PRO A 139 -12.28 -19.45 -31.66
N PRO A 140 -11.61 -20.27 -30.82
CA PRO A 140 -10.61 -19.79 -29.83
C PRO A 140 -9.50 -18.95 -30.45
N LYS A 141 -9.05 -19.24 -31.67
CA LYS A 141 -8.04 -18.43 -32.38
C LYS A 141 -8.54 -17.02 -32.69
N MET A 142 -9.81 -16.89 -33.08
CA MET A 142 -10.42 -15.60 -33.37
C MET A 142 -10.62 -14.81 -32.07
N ALA A 143 -11.16 -15.43 -31.03
CA ALA A 143 -11.32 -14.82 -29.69
C ALA A 143 -9.98 -14.31 -29.15
N PHE A 144 -8.91 -15.10 -29.30
CA PHE A 144 -7.55 -14.68 -28.93
C PHE A 144 -7.07 -13.48 -29.76
N THR A 145 -7.31 -13.47 -31.07
CA THR A 145 -6.91 -12.37 -31.95
C THR A 145 -7.61 -11.07 -31.58
N ILE A 146 -8.92 -11.12 -31.32
CA ILE A 146 -9.71 -9.99 -30.88
C ILE A 146 -9.18 -9.47 -29.53
N MET A 147 -9.00 -10.34 -28.54
CA MET A 147 -8.45 -10.01 -27.25
C MET A 147 -7.07 -9.32 -27.36
N GLU A 148 -6.16 -9.86 -28.17
CA GLU A 148 -4.83 -9.29 -28.39
C GLU A 148 -4.86 -7.90 -29.05
N ASN A 149 -5.80 -7.65 -29.94
CA ASN A 149 -5.97 -6.34 -30.55
C ASN A 149 -6.51 -5.32 -29.53
N VAL A 150 -7.53 -5.70 -28.77
CA VAL A 150 -8.14 -4.84 -27.74
C VAL A 150 -7.11 -4.50 -26.67
N ARG A 151 -6.46 -5.49 -26.06
CA ARG A 151 -5.51 -5.23 -24.98
C ARG A 151 -4.31 -4.39 -25.37
N LYS A 152 -3.96 -4.31 -26.65
CA LYS A 152 -2.87 -3.50 -27.21
C LYS A 152 -3.35 -2.13 -27.73
N GLY A 153 -4.61 -1.81 -27.55
CA GLY A 153 -5.20 -0.57 -28.04
C GLY A 153 -5.31 -0.45 -29.55
N LYS A 154 -5.24 -1.56 -30.28
CA LYS A 154 -5.41 -1.58 -31.74
C LYS A 154 -6.87 -1.47 -32.17
N GLY A 155 -7.80 -1.60 -31.22
CA GLY A 155 -9.24 -1.58 -31.47
C GLY A 155 -9.77 -2.85 -32.15
N LEU A 156 -10.99 -2.76 -32.66
CA LEU A 156 -11.68 -3.82 -33.39
C LEU A 156 -11.70 -3.47 -34.88
N LYS A 157 -11.43 -4.47 -35.72
CA LYS A 157 -11.68 -4.38 -37.16
C LYS A 157 -13.16 -4.64 -37.45
N ASP A 158 -13.65 -4.25 -38.63
CA ASP A 158 -15.05 -4.48 -39.01
C ASP A 158 -15.40 -5.99 -39.01
N GLU A 159 -14.52 -6.86 -39.52
CA GLU A 159 -14.68 -8.32 -39.46
C GLU A 159 -14.83 -8.85 -38.01
N HIS A 160 -14.18 -8.22 -37.05
CA HIS A 160 -14.31 -8.58 -35.62
C HIS A 160 -15.69 -8.17 -35.08
N VAL A 161 -16.16 -6.98 -35.46
CA VAL A 161 -17.47 -6.48 -35.03
C VAL A 161 -18.60 -7.35 -35.60
N GLU A 162 -18.51 -7.74 -36.88
CA GLU A 162 -19.48 -8.60 -37.55
C GLU A 162 -19.59 -9.94 -36.84
N ILE A 163 -18.47 -10.66 -36.67
CA ILE A 163 -18.49 -11.98 -36.02
C ILE A 163 -18.93 -11.91 -34.56
N MET A 164 -18.62 -10.82 -33.81
CA MET A 164 -19.12 -10.62 -32.46
C MET A 164 -20.64 -10.44 -32.43
N LYS A 165 -21.22 -9.69 -33.38
CA LYS A 165 -22.68 -9.51 -33.52
C LYS A 165 -23.38 -10.79 -33.92
N GLU A 166 -22.82 -11.57 -34.88
CA GLU A 166 -23.33 -12.86 -35.30
C GLU A 166 -23.41 -13.86 -34.14
N ASN A 167 -22.57 -13.69 -33.11
CA ASN A 167 -22.55 -14.54 -31.93
C ASN A 167 -23.17 -13.83 -30.68
N ASP A 168 -24.13 -12.97 -30.89
CA ASP A 168 -24.93 -12.32 -29.85
C ASP A 168 -24.11 -11.55 -28.78
N ALA A 169 -22.97 -10.97 -29.16
CA ALA A 169 -22.27 -10.03 -28.29
C ALA A 169 -23.03 -8.70 -28.26
N PRO A 170 -23.43 -8.19 -27.06
CA PRO A 170 -24.25 -6.98 -26.98
C PRO A 170 -23.46 -5.75 -27.42
N ASP A 171 -24.17 -4.72 -27.90
CA ASP A 171 -23.56 -3.49 -28.41
C ASP A 171 -22.68 -2.78 -27.37
N TRP A 172 -23.08 -2.79 -26.09
CA TRP A 172 -22.26 -2.21 -25.01
C TRP A 172 -20.90 -2.92 -24.85
N TYR A 173 -20.86 -4.25 -25.08
CA TYR A 173 -19.64 -5.03 -24.99
C TYR A 173 -18.67 -4.68 -26.13
N ILE A 174 -19.19 -4.59 -27.34
CA ILE A 174 -18.43 -4.17 -28.52
C ILE A 174 -17.94 -2.74 -28.36
N TRP A 175 -18.79 -1.84 -27.85
CA TRP A 175 -18.43 -0.46 -27.53
C TRP A 175 -17.31 -0.41 -26.50
N SER A 176 -17.41 -1.16 -25.41
CA SER A 176 -16.38 -1.23 -24.37
C SER A 176 -15.03 -1.70 -24.93
N CYS A 177 -15.02 -2.74 -25.77
CA CYS A 177 -13.79 -3.19 -26.43
C CYS A 177 -13.13 -2.11 -27.30
N LYS A 178 -13.89 -1.20 -27.89
CA LYS A 178 -13.37 -0.09 -28.73
C LYS A 178 -12.73 1.02 -27.88
N GLN A 179 -13.13 1.19 -26.62
CA GLN A 179 -12.58 2.22 -25.73
C GLN A 179 -11.21 1.84 -25.19
N ILE A 180 -10.96 0.55 -24.95
CA ILE A 180 -9.79 0.03 -24.24
C ILE A 180 -8.49 0.31 -25.02
N LYS A 181 -7.50 0.90 -24.32
CA LYS A 181 -6.16 1.17 -24.86
C LYS A 181 -5.10 0.19 -24.38
N TYR A 182 -5.24 -0.29 -23.13
CA TYR A 182 -4.32 -1.25 -22.55
C TYR A 182 -4.98 -2.05 -21.43
N MET A 183 -4.73 -3.36 -21.37
CA MET A 183 -5.27 -4.25 -20.33
C MET A 183 -4.23 -5.19 -19.74
N PHE A 184 -4.39 -5.46 -18.46
CA PHE A 184 -3.61 -6.46 -17.73
C PHE A 184 -4.23 -7.86 -17.80
N PRO A 185 -3.41 -8.93 -17.59
CA PRO A 185 -3.92 -10.30 -17.49
C PRO A 185 -4.59 -10.53 -16.12
N LYS A 186 -5.59 -11.42 -16.09
CA LYS A 186 -6.30 -11.79 -14.87
C LYS A 186 -5.39 -12.43 -13.83
N ALA A 187 -4.44 -13.26 -14.25
CA ALA A 187 -3.47 -13.89 -13.35
C ALA A 187 -2.65 -12.86 -12.57
N HIS A 188 -2.25 -11.75 -13.20
CA HIS A 188 -1.58 -10.63 -12.53
C HIS A 188 -2.49 -10.02 -11.44
N ALA A 189 -3.72 -9.66 -11.79
CA ALA A 189 -4.67 -9.09 -10.84
C ALA A 189 -4.93 -10.03 -9.65
N VAL A 190 -5.14 -11.32 -9.89
CA VAL A 190 -5.35 -12.32 -8.82
C VAL A 190 -4.17 -12.39 -7.87
N ALA A 191 -2.93 -12.44 -8.40
CA ALA A 191 -1.72 -12.55 -7.59
C ALA A 191 -1.56 -11.34 -6.63
N TYR A 192 -1.72 -10.12 -7.16
CA TYR A 192 -1.59 -8.90 -6.37
C TYR A 192 -2.75 -8.72 -5.38
N VAL A 193 -3.98 -8.97 -5.80
CA VAL A 193 -5.14 -8.88 -4.90
C VAL A 193 -5.06 -9.91 -3.77
N MET A 194 -4.53 -11.11 -4.03
CA MET A 194 -4.34 -12.10 -2.97
C MET A 194 -3.37 -11.60 -1.89
N MET A 195 -2.24 -11.01 -2.27
CA MET A 195 -1.31 -10.41 -1.33
C MET A 195 -1.95 -9.24 -0.57
N SER A 196 -2.65 -8.36 -1.28
CA SER A 196 -3.34 -7.21 -0.68
C SER A 196 -4.43 -7.62 0.30
N TYR A 197 -5.18 -8.67 -0.02
CA TYR A 197 -6.21 -9.22 0.88
C TYR A 197 -5.61 -9.82 2.15
N ARG A 198 -4.48 -10.52 2.05
CA ARG A 198 -3.73 -11.00 3.22
C ARG A 198 -3.26 -9.88 4.12
N LEU A 199 -2.78 -8.78 3.55
CA LEU A 199 -2.43 -7.58 4.32
C LEU A 199 -3.67 -6.91 4.94
N ALA A 200 -4.78 -6.86 4.22
CA ALA A 200 -6.05 -6.36 4.75
C ALA A 200 -6.53 -7.20 5.95
N TYR A 201 -6.41 -8.53 5.87
CA TYR A 201 -6.66 -9.43 7.00
C TYR A 201 -5.77 -9.11 8.20
N CYS A 202 -4.46 -8.94 7.98
CA CYS A 202 -3.53 -8.57 9.05
C CYS A 202 -3.85 -7.19 9.63
N LYS A 203 -4.31 -6.24 8.82
CA LYS A 203 -4.74 -4.93 9.28
C LYS A 203 -5.91 -5.01 10.26
N VAL A 204 -6.86 -5.93 10.04
CA VAL A 204 -7.99 -6.16 10.95
C VAL A 204 -7.55 -6.91 12.20
N HIS A 205 -6.92 -8.06 12.03
CA HIS A 205 -6.72 -9.06 13.09
C HIS A 205 -5.38 -8.94 13.81
N TYR A 206 -4.37 -8.28 13.22
CA TYR A 206 -3.01 -8.07 13.77
C TYR A 206 -2.55 -6.61 13.57
N PRO A 207 -3.33 -5.63 14.06
CA PRO A 207 -3.12 -4.23 13.69
C PRO A 207 -1.74 -3.70 14.08
N GLU A 208 -1.19 -4.03 15.25
CA GLU A 208 0.12 -3.55 15.67
C GLU A 208 1.21 -4.03 14.71
N ALA A 209 1.18 -5.29 14.33
CA ALA A 209 2.14 -5.87 13.37
C ALA A 209 1.97 -5.25 11.97
N PHE A 210 0.72 -5.02 11.54
CA PHE A 210 0.45 -4.37 10.26
C PHE A 210 1.04 -2.96 10.20
N TYR A 211 0.76 -2.09 11.20
CA TYR A 211 1.29 -0.73 11.20
C TYR A 211 2.81 -0.70 11.38
N ALA A 212 3.37 -1.54 12.26
CA ALA A 212 4.82 -1.62 12.45
C ALA A 212 5.55 -1.97 11.15
N THR A 213 5.05 -2.93 10.40
CA THR A 213 5.67 -3.38 9.14
C THR A 213 5.43 -2.41 8.00
N TYR A 214 4.24 -1.83 7.90
CA TYR A 214 3.95 -0.77 6.93
C TYR A 214 4.89 0.43 7.13
N PHE A 215 4.99 0.97 8.33
CA PHE A 215 5.87 2.11 8.62
C PHE A 215 7.35 1.76 8.50
N THR A 216 7.74 0.49 8.69
CA THR A 216 9.11 0.06 8.41
C THR A 216 9.50 0.26 6.95
N THR A 217 8.59 -0.03 6.01
CA THR A 217 8.85 0.19 4.58
C THR A 217 8.77 1.66 4.16
N LYS A 218 8.30 2.54 5.04
CA LYS A 218 8.13 3.97 4.84
C LYS A 218 8.90 4.81 5.89
N ALA A 219 9.88 4.21 6.56
CA ALA A 219 10.55 4.85 7.69
C ALA A 219 11.25 6.16 7.33
N GLU A 220 11.74 6.31 6.09
CA GLU A 220 12.37 7.56 5.60
C GLU A 220 11.35 8.68 5.32
N ASP A 221 10.10 8.32 5.03
CA ASP A 221 8.98 9.26 4.83
C ASP A 221 8.21 9.50 6.14
N PHE A 222 8.56 8.79 7.22
CA PHE A 222 7.94 8.86 8.53
C PHE A 222 8.60 9.98 9.36
N ASP A 223 7.87 11.05 9.61
CA ASP A 223 8.35 12.13 10.47
C ASP A 223 8.05 11.82 11.94
N ALA A 224 9.00 11.16 12.62
CA ALA A 224 8.85 10.80 14.02
C ALA A 224 8.68 12.02 14.93
N ASN A 225 9.35 13.14 14.64
CA ASN A 225 9.24 14.38 15.43
C ASN A 225 7.83 14.98 15.41
N LEU A 226 7.13 14.80 14.31
CA LEU A 226 5.77 15.28 14.14
C LEU A 226 4.76 14.26 14.69
N ILE A 227 4.87 13.00 14.27
CA ILE A 227 3.85 11.97 14.53
C ILE A 227 3.73 11.63 16.01
N VAL A 228 4.83 11.64 16.78
CA VAL A 228 4.79 11.41 18.24
C VAL A 228 4.03 12.51 19.00
N LYS A 229 3.82 13.68 18.40
CA LYS A 229 3.04 14.79 19.01
C LYS A 229 1.52 14.56 18.95
N GLY A 230 1.08 13.51 18.26
CA GLY A 230 -0.29 13.06 18.26
C GLY A 230 -1.19 13.65 17.17
N ILE A 231 -2.48 13.33 17.29
CA ILE A 231 -3.50 13.52 16.24
C ILE A 231 -3.58 14.97 15.72
N ASP A 232 -3.56 15.95 16.62
CA ASP A 232 -3.76 17.37 16.23
C ASP A 232 -2.65 17.85 15.29
N LYS A 233 -1.40 17.50 15.60
CA LYS A 233 -0.25 17.85 14.76
C LYS A 233 -0.24 17.09 13.43
N ILE A 234 -0.71 15.86 13.42
CA ILE A 234 -0.90 15.09 12.18
C ILE A 234 -1.95 15.77 11.30
N LYS A 235 -3.11 16.14 11.84
CA LYS A 235 -4.17 16.82 11.08
C LYS A 235 -3.71 18.17 10.53
N GLU A 236 -3.07 19.02 11.35
CA GLU A 236 -2.49 20.28 10.90
C GLU A 236 -1.56 20.09 9.68
N ARG A 237 -0.72 19.06 9.73
CA ARG A 237 0.23 18.78 8.64
C ARG A 237 -0.46 18.21 7.39
N ILE A 238 -1.46 17.36 7.56
CA ILE A 238 -2.30 16.86 6.44
C ILE A 238 -2.96 18.04 5.73
N ASP A 239 -3.65 18.91 6.46
CA ASP A 239 -4.34 20.08 5.92
C ASP A 239 -3.39 21.02 5.19
N TYR A 240 -2.19 21.24 5.76
CA TYR A 240 -1.15 22.03 5.10
C TYR A 240 -0.74 21.43 3.76
N ILE A 241 -0.39 20.13 3.72
CA ILE A 241 0.06 19.49 2.47
C ILE A 241 -1.06 19.46 1.43
N GLU A 242 -2.30 19.18 1.85
CA GLU A 242 -3.45 19.18 0.94
C GLU A 242 -3.72 20.59 0.36
N SER A 243 -3.50 21.65 1.15
CA SER A 243 -3.63 23.03 0.69
C SER A 243 -2.65 23.41 -0.43
N LEU A 244 -1.49 22.74 -0.51
CA LEU A 244 -0.51 22.92 -1.58
C LEU A 244 -0.98 22.37 -2.94
N GLY A 245 -1.90 21.43 -2.94
CA GLY A 245 -2.46 20.81 -4.14
C GLY A 245 -1.38 20.29 -5.09
N ASN A 246 -1.33 20.80 -6.32
CA ASN A 246 -0.34 20.40 -7.31
C ASN A 246 1.07 20.92 -7.01
N SER A 247 1.24 21.91 -6.14
CA SER A 247 2.54 22.45 -5.74
C SER A 247 3.27 21.59 -4.73
N ALA A 248 2.58 20.61 -4.11
CA ALA A 248 3.19 19.68 -3.16
C ALA A 248 4.30 18.87 -3.85
N THR A 249 5.48 18.85 -3.22
CA THR A 249 6.63 18.05 -3.66
C THR A 249 6.36 16.54 -3.56
N ALA A 250 7.19 15.74 -4.23
CA ALA A 250 7.10 14.28 -4.13
C ALA A 250 7.27 13.80 -2.67
N LYS A 251 8.20 14.42 -1.91
CA LYS A 251 8.41 14.11 -0.49
C LYS A 251 7.15 14.43 0.33
N GLU A 252 6.53 15.59 0.14
CA GLU A 252 5.31 15.95 0.85
C GLU A 252 4.15 15.01 0.53
N LYS A 253 4.00 14.58 -0.72
CA LYS A 253 2.99 13.58 -1.11
C LYS A 253 3.23 12.21 -0.45
N ASN A 254 4.48 11.78 -0.35
CA ASN A 254 4.84 10.55 0.37
C ASN A 254 4.52 10.70 1.87
N THR A 255 4.95 11.80 2.48
CA THR A 255 4.65 12.12 3.88
C THR A 255 3.15 12.14 4.14
N LEU A 256 2.35 12.76 3.25
CA LEU A 256 0.88 12.78 3.37
C LEU A 256 0.31 11.37 3.49
N THR A 257 0.76 10.45 2.63
CA THR A 257 0.30 9.05 2.67
C THR A 257 0.62 8.38 4.02
N VAL A 258 1.80 8.65 4.58
CA VAL A 258 2.20 8.14 5.90
C VAL A 258 1.34 8.76 7.01
N LEU A 259 1.07 10.06 6.95
CA LEU A 259 0.25 10.78 7.92
C LEU A 259 -1.20 10.31 7.94
N GLU A 260 -1.81 10.04 6.78
CA GLU A 260 -3.16 9.46 6.68
C GLU A 260 -3.23 8.11 7.44
N VAL A 261 -2.21 7.27 7.28
CA VAL A 261 -2.13 5.97 7.96
C VAL A 261 -1.82 6.12 9.45
N ALA A 262 -0.99 7.08 9.84
CA ALA A 262 -0.71 7.38 11.24
C ALA A 262 -1.96 7.92 11.96
N LEU A 263 -2.77 8.75 11.29
CA LEU A 263 -4.05 9.21 11.82
C LEU A 263 -5.01 8.03 12.08
N GLU A 264 -5.12 7.10 11.12
CA GLU A 264 -5.93 5.89 11.28
C GLU A 264 -5.43 5.03 12.46
N MET A 265 -4.12 4.83 12.57
CA MET A 265 -3.51 4.07 13.67
C MET A 265 -3.85 4.68 15.03
N TYR A 266 -3.73 6.02 15.19
CA TYR A 266 -4.08 6.70 16.43
C TYR A 266 -5.58 6.64 16.73
N ALA A 267 -6.45 6.76 15.73
CA ALA A 267 -7.90 6.57 15.89
C ALA A 267 -8.23 5.18 16.45
N ARG A 268 -7.47 4.16 16.05
CA ARG A 268 -7.56 2.78 16.59
C ARG A 268 -6.92 2.62 17.98
N LYS A 269 -6.49 3.72 18.62
CA LYS A 269 -5.86 3.75 19.95
C LYS A 269 -4.51 3.05 20.02
N ILE A 270 -3.80 2.91 18.89
CA ILE A 270 -2.42 2.43 18.86
C ILE A 270 -1.51 3.65 19.02
N LYS A 271 -0.54 3.58 19.94
CA LYS A 271 0.37 4.65 20.31
C LYS A 271 1.74 4.47 19.68
N ILE A 272 2.41 5.58 19.41
CA ILE A 272 3.82 5.61 19.02
C ILE A 272 4.62 6.25 20.15
N LEU A 273 5.69 5.58 20.58
CA LEU A 273 6.65 6.11 21.53
C LEU A 273 7.67 7.01 20.82
N PRO A 274 8.32 7.93 21.53
CA PRO A 274 9.51 8.61 21.02
C PRO A 274 10.62 7.62 20.67
N VAL A 275 11.51 7.99 19.74
CA VAL A 275 12.72 7.22 19.44
C VAL A 275 13.62 7.18 20.68
N ASP A 276 14.11 6.00 20.99
CA ASP A 276 14.99 5.72 22.14
C ASP A 276 16.30 5.11 21.61
N ILE A 277 17.43 5.75 21.89
CA ILE A 277 18.74 5.30 21.36
C ILE A 277 19.15 3.88 21.81
N TYR A 278 18.61 3.40 22.94
CA TYR A 278 18.92 2.08 23.49
C TYR A 278 17.92 1.01 23.08
N LYS A 279 16.65 1.37 22.81
CA LYS A 279 15.57 0.41 22.53
C LYS A 279 15.16 0.36 21.06
N SER A 280 15.20 1.51 20.37
CA SER A 280 14.82 1.60 18.95
C SER A 280 15.78 0.77 18.09
N ASP A 281 15.23 0.12 17.07
CA ASP A 281 16.05 -0.48 16.02
C ASP A 281 16.63 0.60 15.11
N ALA A 282 17.64 0.29 14.31
CA ALA A 282 18.15 1.21 13.32
C ALA A 282 17.11 1.55 12.24
N LYS A 283 16.37 0.52 11.77
CA LYS A 283 15.55 0.58 10.55
C LYS A 283 14.10 0.10 10.71
N LYS A 284 13.81 -0.75 11.70
CA LYS A 284 12.53 -1.43 11.83
C LYS A 284 11.71 -0.91 12.99
N PHE A 285 10.43 -0.66 12.75
CA PHE A 285 9.47 -0.45 13.84
C PHE A 285 9.33 -1.72 14.68
N LYS A 286 9.17 -1.56 15.98
CA LYS A 286 8.94 -2.65 16.94
C LYS A 286 7.56 -2.55 17.57
N VAL A 287 6.91 -3.69 17.77
CA VAL A 287 5.77 -3.80 18.68
C VAL A 287 6.35 -4.04 20.08
N VAL A 288 6.16 -3.08 20.99
CA VAL A 288 6.80 -3.10 22.32
C VAL A 288 5.80 -3.29 23.47
N GLY A 289 4.53 -3.42 23.17
CA GLY A 289 3.46 -3.63 24.11
C GLY A 289 2.11 -3.64 23.42
N GLU A 290 1.05 -3.90 24.19
CA GLU A 290 -0.31 -3.81 23.68
C GLU A 290 -0.55 -2.40 23.10
N LYS A 291 -0.98 -2.35 21.85
CA LYS A 291 -1.26 -1.10 21.12
C LYS A 291 -0.13 -0.07 21.19
N THR A 292 1.13 -0.52 21.20
CA THR A 292 2.26 0.40 21.34
C THR A 292 3.39 0.04 20.37
N LEU A 293 3.79 1.02 19.56
CA LEU A 293 4.88 0.91 18.59
C LEU A 293 6.06 1.80 19.00
N LEU A 294 7.27 1.32 18.72
CA LEU A 294 8.53 2.05 18.87
C LEU A 294 9.15 2.28 17.50
N PRO A 295 9.32 3.56 17.07
CA PRO A 295 9.93 3.87 15.78
C PRO A 295 11.41 3.50 15.74
N PRO A 296 11.97 3.22 14.57
CA PRO A 296 13.40 3.10 14.36
C PRO A 296 14.08 4.47 14.38
N MET A 297 15.39 4.48 14.57
CA MET A 297 16.17 5.71 14.57
C MET A 297 16.15 6.44 13.24
N ILE A 298 16.12 5.71 12.11
CA ILE A 298 16.03 6.30 10.76
C ILE A 298 14.72 7.10 10.53
N ALA A 299 13.71 6.90 11.35
CA ALA A 299 12.46 7.67 11.29
C ALA A 299 12.58 9.12 11.77
N LEU A 300 13.74 9.49 12.36
CA LEU A 300 14.08 10.88 12.64
C LEU A 300 14.62 11.56 11.39
N GLU A 301 13.98 12.63 10.95
CA GLU A 301 14.41 13.38 9.77
C GLU A 301 15.86 13.86 9.91
N GLY A 302 16.69 13.53 8.94
CA GLY A 302 18.12 13.84 8.95
C GLY A 302 19.02 12.79 9.60
N MET A 303 18.45 11.74 10.20
CA MET A 303 19.20 10.59 10.68
C MET A 303 19.32 9.53 9.59
N GLY A 304 20.47 9.48 8.91
CA GLY A 304 20.69 8.54 7.81
C GLY A 304 20.90 7.10 8.29
N GLU A 305 20.77 6.13 7.36
CA GLU A 305 20.85 4.70 7.62
C GLU A 305 22.16 4.31 8.34
N ASN A 306 23.32 4.77 7.85
CA ASN A 306 24.62 4.46 8.46
C ASN A 306 24.74 4.99 9.89
N ALA A 307 24.22 6.18 10.17
CA ALA A 307 24.20 6.76 11.51
C ALA A 307 23.35 5.89 12.46
N SER A 308 22.17 5.49 12.03
CA SER A 308 21.26 4.64 12.79
C SER A 308 21.88 3.28 13.10
N ILE A 309 22.51 2.64 12.12
CA ILE A 309 23.21 1.35 12.29
C ILE A 309 24.38 1.49 13.23
N ASN A 310 25.21 2.55 13.10
CA ASN A 310 26.36 2.75 13.97
C ASN A 310 25.96 2.96 15.44
N VAL A 311 24.88 3.70 15.70
CA VAL A 311 24.34 3.86 17.07
C VAL A 311 23.91 2.50 17.62
N GLN A 312 23.19 1.70 16.80
CA GLN A 312 22.72 0.38 17.22
C GLN A 312 23.91 -0.57 17.56
N ILE A 313 24.95 -0.60 16.74
CA ILE A 313 26.13 -1.45 16.96
C ILE A 313 26.91 -1.00 18.19
N GLU A 314 27.13 0.31 18.34
CA GLU A 314 27.98 0.80 19.43
C GLU A 314 27.31 0.73 20.81
N ARG A 315 25.98 0.86 20.91
CA ARG A 315 25.27 0.67 22.18
C ARG A 315 25.37 -0.76 22.73
N GLU A 316 25.52 -1.77 21.86
CA GLU A 316 25.67 -3.15 22.26
C GLU A 316 27.02 -3.40 23.00
N LYS A 317 28.00 -2.51 22.81
CA LYS A 317 29.30 -2.55 23.50
C LYS A 317 29.25 -1.89 24.88
N GLY A 318 28.14 -1.30 25.27
CA GLY A 318 27.89 -0.61 26.53
C GLY A 318 27.23 0.74 26.38
N GLU A 319 26.65 1.25 27.45
CA GLU A 319 25.98 2.54 27.46
C GLU A 319 26.93 3.69 27.09
N PHE A 320 26.36 4.75 26.54
CA PHE A 320 27.09 5.99 26.25
C PHE A 320 27.13 6.85 27.51
N ILE A 321 28.33 7.29 27.90
CA ILE A 321 28.53 8.08 29.13
C ILE A 321 28.24 9.58 28.92
N SER A 322 28.26 10.05 27.65
CA SER A 322 27.96 11.44 27.26
C SER A 322 27.64 11.54 25.78
N LYS A 323 27.12 12.70 25.34
CA LYS A 323 26.92 13.02 23.93
C LYS A 323 28.25 13.03 23.14
N GLU A 324 29.35 13.45 23.79
CA GLU A 324 30.70 13.37 23.20
C GLU A 324 31.14 11.92 22.98
N ASP A 325 30.93 11.03 23.94
CA ASP A 325 31.22 9.61 23.85
C ASP A 325 30.41 8.94 22.76
N LEU A 326 29.08 9.19 22.73
CA LEU A 326 28.19 8.72 21.68
C LEU A 326 28.74 9.14 20.31
N ARG A 327 29.06 10.44 20.12
CA ARG A 327 29.57 10.92 18.84
C ARG A 327 30.91 10.29 18.46
N LYS A 328 31.82 10.14 19.41
CA LYS A 328 33.17 9.57 19.20
C LYS A 328 33.09 8.10 18.80
N ARG A 329 32.29 7.30 19.49
CA ARG A 329 32.11 5.88 19.23
C ARG A 329 31.38 5.61 17.94
N THR A 330 30.27 6.29 17.71
CA THR A 330 29.38 6.04 16.55
C THR A 330 29.83 6.78 15.28
N LYS A 331 30.73 7.77 15.41
CA LYS A 331 31.21 8.66 14.33
C LYS A 331 30.10 9.44 13.63
N VAL A 332 28.97 9.66 14.29
CA VAL A 332 27.88 10.48 13.77
C VAL A 332 28.27 11.97 13.75
N SER A 333 27.61 12.73 12.90
CA SER A 333 27.84 14.18 12.77
C SER A 333 27.31 14.95 13.98
N LYS A 334 27.72 16.19 14.17
CA LYS A 334 27.14 17.11 15.15
C LYS A 334 25.65 17.31 14.91
N THR A 335 25.21 17.37 13.66
CA THR A 335 23.81 17.48 13.27
C THR A 335 22.98 16.31 13.78
N VAL A 336 23.48 15.08 13.71
CA VAL A 336 22.78 13.89 14.24
C VAL A 336 22.64 13.99 15.77
N ILE A 337 23.67 14.44 16.49
CA ILE A 337 23.58 14.66 17.93
C ILE A 337 22.51 15.71 18.25
N GLN A 338 22.47 16.79 17.47
CA GLN A 338 21.45 17.83 17.63
C GLN A 338 20.02 17.27 17.39
N ILE A 339 19.80 16.50 16.31
CA ILE A 339 18.52 15.87 16.02
C ILE A 339 18.07 14.97 17.18
N LEU A 340 18.95 14.12 17.71
CA LEU A 340 18.67 13.23 18.84
C LEU A 340 18.35 14.03 20.11
N THR A 341 19.05 15.15 20.33
CA THR A 341 18.81 16.04 21.49
C THR A 341 17.47 16.75 21.36
N GLU A 342 17.16 17.32 20.20
CA GLU A 342 15.88 18.03 19.94
C GLU A 342 14.67 17.07 20.03
N HIS A 343 14.87 15.80 19.70
CA HIS A 343 13.86 14.76 19.86
C HIS A 343 13.64 14.35 21.32
N GLY A 344 14.57 14.68 22.23
CA GLY A 344 14.56 14.24 23.62
C GLY A 344 15.22 12.86 23.86
N ALA A 345 15.79 12.26 22.84
CA ALA A 345 16.42 10.93 22.96
C ALA A 345 17.71 10.93 23.81
N LEU A 346 18.27 12.12 24.11
CA LEU A 346 19.49 12.32 24.89
C LEU A 346 19.28 13.16 26.16
N ASP A 347 18.03 13.33 26.64
CA ASP A 347 17.70 14.24 27.75
C ASP A 347 18.42 13.92 29.06
N ASN A 348 18.77 12.65 29.29
CA ASN A 348 19.46 12.21 30.50
C ASN A 348 20.98 12.05 30.32
N MET A 349 21.54 12.58 29.21
CA MET A 349 22.95 12.41 28.86
C MET A 349 23.70 13.73 28.97
N SER A 350 24.84 13.73 29.71
CA SER A 350 25.72 14.89 29.79
C SER A 350 26.35 15.23 28.44
N ASP A 351 26.73 16.49 28.25
CA ASP A 351 27.34 16.92 26.98
C ASP A 351 28.78 16.37 26.83
N GLU A 352 29.57 16.38 27.88
CA GLU A 352 30.98 16.00 27.90
C GLU A 352 31.28 14.83 28.85
N ASN A 353 32.43 14.19 28.65
CA ASN A 353 32.93 13.08 29.48
C ASN A 353 33.43 13.55 30.86
N GLN A 354 32.87 14.63 31.44
CA GLN A 354 33.27 15.04 32.75
C GLN A 354 32.72 14.10 33.83
N LEU A 355 33.60 13.36 34.47
CA LEU A 355 33.33 12.81 35.80
C LEU A 355 33.15 13.99 36.73
N SER A 356 31.92 14.24 37.17
CA SER A 356 31.66 15.15 38.30
C SER A 356 32.34 14.57 39.51
N LEU A 357 33.38 15.24 39.98
CA LEU A 357 34.17 14.85 41.18
C LEU A 357 33.53 15.44 42.46
N PHE A 358 32.18 15.66 42.47
CA PHE A 358 31.48 16.10 43.68
C PHE A 358 30.11 15.47 43.75
#